data_87f8c7897e4fe44ddfe966ed8490fea8
#
_entry.id   87f8c7897e4fe44ddfe966ed8490fea8
#
_cell.length_a   1.000
_cell.length_b   1.000
_cell.length_c   1.000
_cell.angle_alpha   90.00
_cell.angle_beta   90.00
_cell.angle_gamma   90.00
#
_symmetry.space_group_name_H-M   'P 1'
#
loop_
_entity.id
_entity.type
_entity.pdbx_description
1 polymer ?
#
loop_
_entity_poly.entity_id
_entity_poly.type
_entity_poly.pdbx_seq_one_letter_code
_entity_poly.pdbx_strand_id
1 'polypeptide(L)'
;MDAIQAIKERRSINFFETGKDIPNDKLKEMLEIANLSPSSFNLQPWKVVVVKDPERKKILKQCAFNQPKVEEASAVLIMVADPGAMEENIDRMLDSWQELGYMKPEMRETYEGMTNNLYSEPNSLKRKIFAVKNTSLFAMNLMIAAKGLGLETHPMDGFDEECVKKEFNIPEDKIIPMLIAVGYLRQGITLLPRAFRRSIDEFVKFEKY
;
A
#
# COMPACT_ATOMS: atom_id res chain seq x y z
N MET A 1 15.80 4.78 13.60
CA MET A 1 15.72 3.29 13.58
C MET A 1 16.22 2.83 12.23
N ASP A 2 17.07 1.81 12.17
CA ASP A 2 17.47 1.25 10.87
C ASP A 2 16.35 0.33 10.27
N ALA A 3 16.46 0.00 9.00
CA ALA A 3 15.43 -0.75 8.30
C ALA A 3 15.22 -2.17 8.85
N ILE A 4 16.31 -2.85 9.26
CA ILE A 4 16.24 -4.20 9.82
C ILE A 4 15.50 -4.18 11.16
N GLN A 5 15.79 -3.19 11.98
CA GLN A 5 15.12 -2.99 13.27
C GLN A 5 13.63 -2.68 13.07
N ALA A 6 13.29 -1.81 12.10
CA ALA A 6 11.89 -1.51 11.76
C ALA A 6 11.12 -2.77 11.34
N ILE A 7 11.72 -3.63 10.50
CA ILE A 7 11.12 -4.90 10.08
C ILE A 7 10.92 -5.84 11.28
N LYS A 8 11.92 -5.97 12.15
CA LYS A 8 11.86 -6.83 13.33
C LYS A 8 10.82 -6.37 14.35
N GLU A 9 10.64 -5.06 14.52
CA GLU A 9 9.75 -4.50 15.53
C GLU A 9 8.34 -4.28 15.04
N ARG A 10 8.13 -4.03 13.74
CA ARG A 10 6.80 -3.79 13.18
C ARG A 10 5.84 -4.94 13.55
N ARG A 11 4.70 -4.58 14.09
CA ARG A 11 3.60 -5.49 14.41
C ARG A 11 2.28 -4.95 13.82
N SER A 12 1.34 -5.83 13.53
CA SER A 12 -0.06 -5.44 13.27
C SER A 12 -0.72 -5.24 14.63
N ILE A 13 -0.90 -3.99 15.06
CA ILE A 13 -1.47 -3.69 16.37
C ILE A 13 -2.98 -3.51 16.29
N ASN A 14 -3.69 -3.89 17.37
CA ASN A 14 -5.16 -3.76 17.45
C ASN A 14 -5.61 -2.59 18.34
N PHE A 15 -4.69 -1.96 19.07
CA PHE A 15 -5.02 -0.96 20.07
C PHE A 15 -4.28 0.34 19.79
N PHE A 16 -5.00 1.31 19.27
CA PHE A 16 -4.46 2.64 18.98
C PHE A 16 -4.78 3.64 20.09
N GLU A 17 -3.92 4.64 20.24
CA GLU A 17 -4.15 5.79 21.13
C GLU A 17 -5.23 6.68 20.51
N THR A 18 -6.45 6.59 21.06
CA THR A 18 -7.62 7.32 20.54
C THR A 18 -7.44 8.82 20.73
N GLY A 19 -7.81 9.60 19.71
CA GLY A 19 -7.72 11.06 19.74
C GLY A 19 -6.32 11.64 19.51
N LYS A 20 -5.30 10.79 19.39
CA LYS A 20 -3.94 11.26 19.07
C LYS A 20 -3.77 11.38 17.57
N ASP A 21 -3.62 12.61 17.09
CA ASP A 21 -3.44 12.91 15.66
C ASP A 21 -1.99 12.64 15.19
N ILE A 22 -1.87 12.30 13.91
CA ILE A 22 -0.59 12.29 13.20
C ILE A 22 -0.45 13.63 12.49
N PRO A 23 0.61 14.43 12.77
CA PRO A 23 0.87 15.66 12.03
C PRO A 23 0.93 15.41 10.51
N ASN A 24 0.36 16.31 9.74
CA ASN A 24 0.30 16.14 8.29
C ASN A 24 1.69 16.01 7.65
N ASP A 25 2.68 16.72 8.17
CA ASP A 25 4.07 16.62 7.68
C ASP A 25 4.64 15.22 7.89
N LYS A 26 4.41 14.61 9.05
CA LYS A 26 4.84 13.23 9.33
C LYS A 26 4.11 12.22 8.44
N LEU A 27 2.81 12.43 8.19
CA LEU A 27 2.03 11.59 7.29
C LEU A 27 2.56 11.72 5.84
N LYS A 28 2.86 12.94 5.41
CA LYS A 28 3.45 13.21 4.11
C LYS A 28 4.82 12.56 3.97
N GLU A 29 5.71 12.73 4.95
CA GLU A 29 7.04 12.11 4.99
C GLU A 29 6.93 10.57 4.86
N MET A 30 6.01 9.95 5.60
CA MET A 30 5.76 8.51 5.51
C MET A 30 5.36 8.08 4.10
N LEU A 31 4.48 8.82 3.44
CA LEU A 31 4.01 8.54 2.07
C LEU A 31 5.13 8.77 1.04
N GLU A 32 5.94 9.82 1.20
CA GLU A 32 7.09 10.11 0.33
C GLU A 32 8.15 9.00 0.42
N ILE A 33 8.48 8.52 1.61
CA ILE A 33 9.38 7.37 1.80
C ILE A 33 8.79 6.12 1.15
N ALA A 34 7.50 5.86 1.36
CA ALA A 34 6.83 4.72 0.74
C ALA A 34 6.83 4.80 -0.79
N ASN A 35 6.75 6.00 -1.36
CA ASN A 35 6.75 6.22 -2.81
C ASN A 35 8.09 5.87 -3.49
N LEU A 36 9.16 5.60 -2.73
CA LEU A 36 10.41 5.03 -3.23
C LEU A 36 10.31 3.53 -3.53
N SER A 37 9.13 2.95 -3.37
CA SER A 37 8.87 1.53 -3.68
C SER A 37 9.10 1.24 -5.16
N PRO A 38 9.73 0.11 -5.48
CA PRO A 38 9.84 -0.31 -6.87
C PRO A 38 8.46 -0.68 -7.42
N SER A 39 8.29 -0.47 -8.71
CA SER A 39 7.18 -1.04 -9.47
C SER A 39 7.66 -1.47 -10.85
N SER A 40 6.96 -2.41 -11.45
CA SER A 40 7.29 -2.90 -12.77
C SER A 40 7.18 -1.76 -13.79
N PHE A 41 8.22 -1.53 -14.58
CA PHE A 41 8.38 -0.37 -15.48
C PHE A 41 8.18 0.99 -14.77
N ASN A 42 8.35 1.05 -13.46
CA ASN A 42 8.11 2.26 -12.66
C ASN A 42 6.70 2.88 -12.87
N LEU A 43 5.70 2.04 -13.16
CA LEU A 43 4.34 2.47 -13.50
C LEU A 43 3.49 2.89 -12.27
N GLN A 44 3.95 2.61 -11.06
CA GLN A 44 3.39 3.13 -9.80
C GLN A 44 1.87 3.05 -9.72
N PRO A 45 1.26 1.84 -9.79
CA PRO A 45 -0.18 1.69 -9.89
C PRO A 45 -0.93 1.86 -8.56
N TRP A 46 -0.38 2.59 -7.65
CA TRP A 46 -0.98 2.86 -6.35
C TRP A 46 -1.57 4.24 -6.25
N LYS A 47 -2.73 4.33 -5.62
CA LYS A 47 -3.35 5.55 -5.12
C LYS A 47 -3.72 5.32 -3.66
N VAL A 48 -3.79 6.36 -2.87
CA VAL A 48 -4.07 6.26 -1.43
C VAL A 48 -5.13 7.28 -1.05
N VAL A 49 -6.22 6.81 -0.44
CA VAL A 49 -7.18 7.71 0.20
C VAL A 49 -6.86 7.74 1.70
N VAL A 50 -6.54 8.93 2.21
CA VAL A 50 -6.24 9.13 3.63
C VAL A 50 -7.51 9.56 4.37
N VAL A 51 -7.95 8.75 5.31
CA VAL A 51 -9.16 8.98 6.11
C VAL A 51 -8.74 9.37 7.53
N LYS A 52 -8.84 10.67 7.88
CA LYS A 52 -8.57 11.20 9.22
C LYS A 52 -9.84 11.73 9.90
N ASP A 53 -10.79 12.23 9.12
CA ASP A 53 -12.03 12.78 9.65
C ASP A 53 -12.79 11.75 10.48
N PRO A 54 -13.22 12.09 11.71
CA PRO A 54 -13.89 11.13 12.61
C PRO A 54 -15.19 10.54 12.04
N GLU A 55 -16.00 11.34 11.35
CA GLU A 55 -17.25 10.87 10.77
C GLU A 55 -16.99 9.95 9.58
N ARG A 56 -16.02 10.27 8.76
CA ARG A 56 -15.58 9.40 7.65
C ARG A 56 -14.98 8.08 8.16
N LYS A 57 -14.25 8.11 9.28
CA LYS A 57 -13.75 6.87 9.93
C LYS A 57 -14.88 6.02 10.48
N LYS A 58 -15.96 6.61 11.01
CA LYS A 58 -17.16 5.85 11.42
C LYS A 58 -17.82 5.13 10.25
N ILE A 59 -17.95 5.81 9.11
CA ILE A 59 -18.47 5.20 7.87
C ILE A 59 -17.56 4.06 7.42
N LEU A 60 -16.26 4.29 7.35
CA LEU A 60 -15.28 3.27 6.97
C LEU A 60 -15.31 2.06 7.93
N LYS A 61 -15.49 2.30 9.23
CA LYS A 61 -15.65 1.24 10.23
C LYS A 61 -16.85 0.34 9.95
N GLN A 62 -17.98 0.91 9.51
CA GLN A 62 -19.16 0.12 9.12
C GLN A 62 -18.82 -0.79 7.93
N CYS A 63 -18.17 -0.27 6.89
CA CYS A 63 -17.69 -1.07 5.76
C CYS A 63 -16.61 -2.10 6.17
N ALA A 64 -15.90 -1.87 7.28
CA ALA A 64 -14.86 -2.76 7.81
C ALA A 64 -15.37 -3.64 8.98
N PHE A 65 -16.60 -4.13 8.89
CA PHE A 65 -17.21 -5.07 9.86
C PHE A 65 -17.12 -4.59 11.31
N ASN A 66 -17.26 -3.29 11.53
CA ASN A 66 -17.22 -2.62 12.83
C ASN A 66 -15.93 -2.82 13.64
N GLN A 67 -14.79 -3.04 12.98
CA GLN A 67 -13.51 -3.18 13.66
C GLN A 67 -13.12 -1.89 14.40
N PRO A 68 -12.94 -1.90 15.76
CA PRO A 68 -12.69 -0.69 16.55
C PRO A 68 -11.46 0.10 16.12
N LYS A 69 -10.40 -0.59 15.70
CA LYS A 69 -9.13 0.02 15.28
C LYS A 69 -9.26 1.00 14.10
N VAL A 70 -10.31 0.88 13.27
CA VAL A 70 -10.58 1.81 12.17
C VAL A 70 -10.92 3.20 12.69
N GLU A 71 -11.68 3.28 13.77
CA GLU A 71 -12.06 4.55 14.40
C GLU A 71 -11.01 5.05 15.39
N GLU A 72 -10.37 4.14 16.13
CA GLU A 72 -9.34 4.46 17.13
C GLU A 72 -8.04 4.99 16.52
N ALA A 73 -7.63 4.49 15.36
CA ALA A 73 -6.41 4.92 14.69
C ALA A 73 -6.42 6.41 14.35
N SER A 74 -5.24 7.03 14.32
CA SER A 74 -5.08 8.44 13.92
C SER A 74 -5.53 8.67 12.49
N ALA A 75 -5.24 7.71 11.59
CA ALA A 75 -5.70 7.70 10.21
C ALA A 75 -5.94 6.26 9.74
N VAL A 76 -6.77 6.10 8.72
CA VAL A 76 -6.86 4.87 7.94
C VAL A 76 -6.55 5.18 6.48
N LEU A 77 -5.66 4.41 5.89
CA LEU A 77 -5.28 4.52 4.49
C LEU A 77 -6.02 3.44 3.70
N ILE A 78 -6.82 3.86 2.73
CA ILE A 78 -7.42 2.95 1.75
C ILE A 78 -6.40 2.80 0.63
N MET A 79 -5.82 1.61 0.50
CA MET A 79 -4.87 1.32 -0.57
C MET A 79 -5.65 1.01 -1.83
N VAL A 80 -5.43 1.76 -2.90
CA VAL A 80 -6.12 1.59 -4.17
C VAL A 80 -5.12 1.16 -5.23
N ALA A 81 -5.31 -0.01 -5.79
CA ALA A 81 -4.56 -0.55 -6.91
C ALA A 81 -5.27 -0.20 -8.22
N ASP A 82 -4.56 0.48 -9.12
CA ASP A 82 -5.09 0.97 -10.38
C ASP A 82 -4.62 0.12 -11.57
N PRO A 83 -5.45 -0.74 -12.15
CA PRO A 83 -5.10 -1.46 -13.37
C PRO A 83 -4.87 -0.56 -14.58
N GLY A 84 -5.45 0.65 -14.59
CA GLY A 84 -5.27 1.66 -15.65
C GLY A 84 -3.99 2.51 -15.52
N ALA A 85 -3.20 2.29 -14.47
CA ALA A 85 -1.98 3.09 -14.23
C ALA A 85 -0.93 2.97 -15.35
N MET A 86 -0.98 1.94 -16.17
CA MET A 86 -0.11 1.84 -17.33
C MET A 86 -0.41 2.94 -18.34
N GLU A 87 -1.65 3.08 -18.75
CA GLU A 87 -2.10 4.10 -19.70
C GLU A 87 -1.94 5.51 -19.12
N GLU A 88 -2.10 5.66 -17.80
CA GLU A 88 -1.93 6.94 -17.11
C GLU A 88 -0.47 7.39 -17.03
N ASN A 89 0.46 6.45 -16.83
CA ASN A 89 1.83 6.78 -16.43
C ASN A 89 2.91 6.43 -17.45
N ILE A 90 2.61 5.67 -18.51
CA ILE A 90 3.64 5.16 -19.43
C ILE A 90 4.43 6.27 -20.12
N ASP A 91 3.75 7.28 -20.65
CA ASP A 91 4.41 8.38 -21.34
C ASP A 91 5.34 9.15 -20.41
N ARG A 92 4.84 9.51 -19.24
CA ARG A 92 5.61 10.21 -18.22
C ARG A 92 6.85 9.42 -17.76
N MET A 93 6.71 8.10 -17.67
CA MET A 93 7.80 7.22 -17.30
C MET A 93 8.85 7.16 -18.41
N LEU A 94 8.44 6.99 -19.66
CA LEU A 94 9.35 6.94 -20.82
C LEU A 94 10.05 8.28 -21.03
N ASP A 95 9.38 9.41 -20.87
CA ASP A 95 9.97 10.75 -20.91
C ASP A 95 11.08 10.88 -19.86
N SER A 96 10.78 10.51 -18.61
CA SER A 96 11.77 10.52 -17.53
C SER A 96 12.97 9.60 -17.81
N TRP A 97 12.75 8.42 -18.37
CA TRP A 97 13.84 7.52 -18.73
C TRP A 97 14.72 8.08 -19.84
N GLN A 98 14.13 8.77 -20.80
CA GLN A 98 14.87 9.44 -21.87
C GLN A 98 15.70 10.60 -21.32
N GLU A 99 15.10 11.47 -20.50
CA GLU A 99 15.77 12.62 -19.89
C GLU A 99 16.95 12.20 -18.99
N LEU A 100 16.78 11.11 -18.24
CA LEU A 100 17.80 10.57 -17.33
C LEU A 100 18.83 9.65 -18.01
N GLY A 101 18.69 9.39 -19.31
CA GLY A 101 19.62 8.56 -20.08
C GLY A 101 19.47 7.05 -19.90
N TYR A 102 18.38 6.58 -19.29
CA TYR A 102 18.08 5.13 -19.20
C TYR A 102 17.63 4.55 -20.54
N MET A 103 17.17 5.38 -21.45
CA MET A 103 16.60 4.98 -22.73
C MET A 103 16.98 5.98 -23.82
N LYS A 104 17.29 5.48 -25.02
CA LYS A 104 17.45 6.33 -26.21
C LYS A 104 16.07 6.61 -26.84
N PRO A 105 15.87 7.78 -27.49
CA PRO A 105 14.59 8.16 -28.10
C PRO A 105 14.00 7.11 -29.03
N GLU A 106 14.83 6.49 -29.88
CA GLU A 106 14.45 5.47 -30.85
C GLU A 106 13.95 4.15 -30.23
N MET A 107 14.09 3.96 -28.92
CA MET A 107 13.64 2.77 -28.20
C MET A 107 12.21 2.92 -27.63
N ARG A 108 11.62 4.11 -27.69
CA ARG A 108 10.31 4.41 -27.07
C ARG A 108 9.22 3.42 -27.48
N GLU A 109 8.99 3.28 -28.78
CA GLU A 109 7.98 2.35 -29.33
C GLU A 109 8.22 0.91 -28.88
N THR A 110 9.49 0.50 -28.80
CA THR A 110 9.86 -0.84 -28.31
C THR A 110 9.42 -1.05 -26.87
N TYR A 111 9.68 -0.09 -25.98
CA TYR A 111 9.26 -0.20 -24.56
C TYR A 111 7.76 -0.12 -24.39
N GLU A 112 7.05 0.70 -25.15
CA GLU A 112 5.58 0.73 -25.18
C GLU A 112 5.01 -0.62 -25.60
N GLY A 113 5.53 -1.19 -26.69
CA GLY A 113 5.14 -2.51 -27.18
C GLY A 113 5.41 -3.62 -26.18
N MET A 114 6.57 -3.60 -25.52
CA MET A 114 6.93 -4.58 -24.48
C MET A 114 5.96 -4.49 -23.28
N THR A 115 5.61 -3.29 -22.86
CA THR A 115 4.71 -3.06 -21.72
C THR A 115 3.31 -3.55 -22.04
N ASN A 116 2.79 -3.22 -23.24
CA ASN A 116 1.49 -3.68 -23.73
C ASN A 116 1.42 -5.22 -23.79
N ASN A 117 2.44 -5.86 -24.36
CA ASN A 117 2.52 -7.32 -24.43
C ASN A 117 2.63 -7.99 -23.06
N LEU A 118 3.33 -7.35 -22.12
CA LEU A 118 3.54 -7.90 -20.79
C LEU A 118 2.25 -7.88 -19.95
N TYR A 119 1.46 -6.81 -20.01
CA TYR A 119 0.34 -6.61 -19.10
C TYR A 119 -1.05 -6.83 -19.73
N SER A 120 -1.11 -7.01 -21.04
CA SER A 120 -2.38 -7.26 -21.76
C SER A 120 -3.41 -6.13 -21.57
N GLU A 121 -4.68 -6.43 -21.81
CA GLU A 121 -5.79 -5.48 -21.72
C GLU A 121 -6.04 -4.97 -20.29
N PRO A 122 -6.53 -3.74 -20.12
CA PRO A 122 -6.73 -3.10 -18.81
C PRO A 122 -7.55 -3.94 -17.82
N ASN A 123 -8.57 -4.64 -18.29
CA ASN A 123 -9.47 -5.45 -17.44
C ASN A 123 -9.00 -6.90 -17.26
N SER A 124 -7.86 -7.29 -17.84
CA SER A 124 -7.35 -8.65 -17.74
C SER A 124 -6.94 -9.00 -16.31
N LEU A 125 -7.02 -10.28 -15.95
CA LEU A 125 -6.51 -10.80 -14.69
C LEU A 125 -5.01 -10.44 -14.51
N LYS A 126 -4.24 -10.48 -15.58
CA LYS A 126 -2.80 -10.15 -15.57
C LYS A 126 -2.56 -8.70 -15.15
N ARG A 127 -3.38 -7.77 -15.65
CA ARG A 127 -3.34 -6.35 -15.29
C ARG A 127 -3.75 -6.11 -13.83
N LYS A 128 -4.79 -6.80 -13.36
CA LYS A 128 -5.23 -6.75 -11.96
C LYS A 128 -4.14 -7.26 -11.01
N ILE A 129 -3.50 -8.39 -11.34
CA ILE A 129 -2.38 -8.93 -10.58
C ILE A 129 -1.20 -7.94 -10.56
N PHE A 130 -0.87 -7.32 -11.70
CA PHE A 130 0.15 -6.27 -11.77
C PHE A 130 -0.14 -5.13 -10.79
N ALA A 131 -1.35 -4.58 -10.83
CA ALA A 131 -1.74 -3.46 -9.99
C ALA A 131 -1.68 -3.82 -8.49
N VAL A 132 -2.31 -4.92 -8.09
CA VAL A 132 -2.34 -5.38 -6.69
C VAL A 132 -0.94 -5.71 -6.18
N LYS A 133 -0.12 -6.43 -6.96
CA LYS A 133 1.26 -6.78 -6.57
C LYS A 133 2.10 -5.55 -6.27
N ASN A 134 2.12 -4.56 -7.16
CA ASN A 134 2.95 -3.37 -6.99
C ASN A 134 2.42 -2.45 -5.87
N THR A 135 1.09 -2.32 -5.74
CA THR A 135 0.49 -1.60 -4.61
C THR A 135 0.80 -2.27 -3.27
N SER A 136 0.92 -3.60 -3.22
CA SER A 136 1.31 -4.32 -2.01
C SER A 136 2.78 -4.09 -1.64
N LEU A 137 3.67 -3.91 -2.62
CA LEU A 137 5.07 -3.51 -2.36
C LEU A 137 5.12 -2.11 -1.72
N PHE A 138 4.36 -1.16 -2.27
CA PHE A 138 4.22 0.17 -1.68
C PHE A 138 3.65 0.11 -0.26
N ALA A 139 2.58 -0.66 -0.04
CA ALA A 139 1.95 -0.83 1.27
C ALA A 139 2.92 -1.38 2.31
N MET A 140 3.77 -2.35 1.94
CA MET A 140 4.77 -2.89 2.85
C MET A 140 5.84 -1.86 3.20
N ASN A 141 6.37 -1.11 2.23
CA ASN A 141 7.32 -0.03 2.48
C ASN A 141 6.71 1.07 3.36
N LEU A 142 5.44 1.42 3.15
CA LEU A 142 4.71 2.36 3.98
C LEU A 142 4.67 1.91 5.45
N MET A 143 4.39 0.64 5.69
CA MET A 143 4.35 0.11 7.06
C MET A 143 5.74 0.10 7.73
N ILE A 144 6.82 -0.11 6.97
CA ILE A 144 8.20 -0.02 7.46
C ILE A 144 8.55 1.44 7.76
N ALA A 145 8.23 2.37 6.84
CA ALA A 145 8.43 3.81 7.03
C ALA A 145 7.68 4.32 8.27
N ALA A 146 6.39 3.94 8.42
CA ALA A 146 5.60 4.26 9.60
C ALA A 146 6.32 3.84 10.89
N LYS A 147 6.83 2.60 10.93
CA LYS A 147 7.57 2.09 12.11
C LYS A 147 8.85 2.90 12.36
N GLY A 148 9.59 3.23 11.32
CA GLY A 148 10.78 4.08 11.39
C GLY A 148 10.49 5.47 11.97
N LEU A 149 9.31 6.02 11.67
CA LEU A 149 8.81 7.32 12.15
C LEU A 149 8.11 7.24 13.51
N GLY A 150 8.14 6.09 14.20
CA GLY A 150 7.53 5.90 15.53
C GLY A 150 6.00 5.75 15.47
N LEU A 151 5.46 5.35 14.33
CA LEU A 151 4.05 5.01 14.14
C LEU A 151 3.87 3.50 14.10
N GLU A 152 2.68 3.06 14.46
CA GLU A 152 2.26 1.67 14.34
C GLU A 152 1.20 1.51 13.26
N THR A 153 1.10 0.30 12.70
CA THR A 153 0.18 0.01 11.61
C THR A 153 -0.57 -1.31 11.81
N HIS A 154 -1.72 -1.42 11.14
CA HIS A 154 -2.46 -2.67 11.01
C HIS A 154 -3.06 -2.79 9.61
N PRO A 155 -2.50 -3.64 8.73
CA PRO A 155 -3.14 -3.96 7.45
C PRO A 155 -4.34 -4.88 7.68
N MET A 156 -5.43 -4.64 6.97
CA MET A 156 -6.72 -5.33 7.12
C MET A 156 -7.25 -5.77 5.76
N ASP A 157 -7.68 -7.04 5.69
CA ASP A 157 -8.47 -7.59 4.58
C ASP A 157 -9.96 -7.70 4.92
N GLY A 158 -10.30 -7.55 6.22
CA GLY A 158 -11.66 -7.68 6.71
C GLY A 158 -12.49 -6.43 6.47
N PHE A 159 -12.95 -6.21 5.25
CA PHE A 159 -13.85 -5.12 4.85
C PHE A 159 -14.68 -5.52 3.62
N ASP A 160 -15.77 -4.83 3.40
CA ASP A 160 -16.59 -4.91 2.20
C ASP A 160 -16.06 -3.89 1.17
N GLU A 161 -15.42 -4.38 0.11
CA GLU A 161 -14.79 -3.55 -0.91
C GLU A 161 -15.80 -2.66 -1.64
N GLU A 162 -16.98 -3.18 -1.96
CA GLU A 162 -18.03 -2.44 -2.66
C GLU A 162 -18.59 -1.30 -1.78
N CYS A 163 -18.77 -1.57 -0.47
CA CYS A 163 -19.12 -0.54 0.49
C CYS A 163 -18.07 0.57 0.52
N VAL A 164 -16.78 0.23 0.60
CA VAL A 164 -15.70 1.22 0.63
C VAL A 164 -15.64 2.01 -0.66
N LYS A 165 -15.73 1.38 -1.83
CA LYS A 165 -15.76 2.07 -3.13
C LYS A 165 -16.87 3.09 -3.20
N LYS A 166 -18.09 2.69 -2.86
CA LYS A 166 -19.27 3.54 -2.87
C LYS A 166 -19.12 4.75 -1.94
N GLU A 167 -18.74 4.50 -0.68
CA GLU A 167 -18.68 5.54 0.34
C GLU A 167 -17.52 6.52 0.13
N PHE A 168 -16.45 6.11 -0.54
CA PHE A 168 -15.26 6.92 -0.79
C PHE A 168 -15.08 7.33 -2.25
N ASN A 169 -16.10 7.12 -3.10
CA ASN A 169 -16.11 7.49 -4.52
C ASN A 169 -14.92 6.90 -5.29
N ILE A 170 -14.54 5.67 -4.96
CA ILE A 170 -13.48 4.95 -5.68
C ILE A 170 -14.10 4.27 -6.90
N PRO A 171 -13.57 4.49 -8.11
CA PRO A 171 -14.12 3.88 -9.32
C PRO A 171 -14.16 2.34 -9.27
N GLU A 172 -15.19 1.75 -9.89
CA GLU A 172 -15.44 0.31 -9.90
C GLU A 172 -14.29 -0.53 -10.52
N ASP A 173 -13.57 0.05 -11.48
CA ASP A 173 -12.43 -0.59 -12.14
C ASP A 173 -11.17 -0.67 -11.27
N LYS A 174 -11.15 0.03 -10.13
CA LYS A 174 -10.05 -0.02 -9.16
C LYS A 174 -10.24 -1.20 -8.20
N ILE A 175 -9.14 -1.60 -7.56
CA ILE A 175 -9.13 -2.70 -6.59
C ILE A 175 -8.61 -2.15 -5.26
N ILE A 176 -9.22 -2.56 -4.17
CA ILE A 176 -8.75 -2.20 -2.82
C ILE A 176 -8.09 -3.42 -2.18
N PRO A 177 -6.76 -3.61 -2.33
CA PRO A 177 -6.10 -4.80 -1.78
C PRO A 177 -6.10 -4.84 -0.26
N MET A 178 -6.15 -3.71 0.43
CA MET A 178 -6.16 -3.64 1.90
C MET A 178 -6.50 -2.24 2.40
N LEU A 179 -6.96 -2.17 3.65
CA LEU A 179 -6.96 -0.95 4.45
C LEU A 179 -5.77 -1.00 5.41
N ILE A 180 -5.17 0.16 5.74
CA ILE A 180 -4.09 0.22 6.74
C ILE A 180 -4.46 1.26 7.80
N ALA A 181 -4.77 0.80 9.02
CA ALA A 181 -4.86 1.69 10.16
C ALA A 181 -3.47 2.14 10.59
N VAL A 182 -3.29 3.44 10.84
CA VAL A 182 -2.01 4.07 11.23
C VAL A 182 -2.22 4.96 12.44
N GLY A 183 -1.32 4.87 13.42
CA GLY A 183 -1.42 5.68 14.63
C GLY A 183 -0.32 5.34 15.64
N TYR A 184 -0.60 5.61 16.88
CA TYR A 184 0.30 5.32 18.00
C TYR A 184 -0.26 4.15 18.82
N LEU A 185 0.63 3.31 19.35
CA LEU A 185 0.21 2.27 20.28
C LEU A 185 -0.38 2.92 21.55
N ARG A 186 -1.53 2.42 21.98
CA ARG A 186 -2.19 2.87 23.20
C ARG A 186 -1.28 2.65 24.41
N GLN A 187 -1.18 3.65 25.28
CA GLN A 187 -0.39 3.57 26.50
C GLN A 187 -0.87 2.41 27.40
N GLY A 188 0.09 1.77 28.08
CA GLY A 188 -0.19 0.65 28.97
C GLY A 188 -0.44 -0.69 28.29
N ILE A 189 -0.50 -0.75 26.97
CA ILE A 189 -0.63 -2.00 26.24
C ILE A 189 0.73 -2.70 26.12
N THR A 190 0.81 -3.92 26.64
CA THR A 190 1.91 -4.84 26.38
C THR A 190 1.53 -5.77 25.24
N LEU A 191 2.29 -5.75 24.16
CA LEU A 191 2.06 -6.64 23.03
C LEU A 191 2.45 -8.08 23.41
N LEU A 192 1.56 -9.02 23.09
CA LEU A 192 1.87 -10.45 23.23
C LEU A 192 3.10 -10.84 22.38
N PRO A 193 3.76 -11.95 22.68
CA PRO A 193 4.83 -12.47 21.84
C PRO A 193 4.41 -12.57 20.37
N ARG A 194 5.39 -12.52 19.46
CA ARG A 194 5.09 -12.70 18.03
C ARG A 194 4.53 -14.10 17.78
N ALA A 195 3.41 -14.15 17.06
CA ALA A 195 2.82 -15.42 16.65
C ALA A 195 3.78 -16.20 15.75
N PHE A 196 3.48 -17.49 15.60
CA PHE A 196 4.23 -18.47 14.80
C PHE A 196 4.68 -17.92 13.44
N ARG A 197 5.88 -18.31 13.06
CA ARG A 197 6.42 -18.16 11.71
C ARG A 197 6.98 -19.51 11.28
N ARG A 198 6.67 -19.91 10.07
CA ARG A 198 7.27 -21.13 9.48
C ARG A 198 8.79 -21.01 9.47
N SER A 199 9.48 -22.12 9.62
CA SER A 199 10.93 -22.19 9.38
C SER A 199 11.23 -21.94 7.90
N ILE A 200 12.45 -21.53 7.59
CA ILE A 200 12.87 -21.29 6.19
C ILE A 200 12.71 -22.55 5.36
N ASP A 201 13.04 -23.72 5.90
CA ASP A 201 12.99 -25.00 5.21
C ASP A 201 11.59 -25.45 4.76
N GLU A 202 10.54 -24.90 5.43
CA GLU A 202 9.16 -25.20 5.06
C GLU A 202 8.69 -24.52 3.78
N PHE A 203 9.31 -23.40 3.37
CA PHE A 203 8.84 -22.61 2.23
C PHE A 203 9.92 -22.23 1.23
N VAL A 204 11.21 -22.48 1.53
CA VAL A 204 12.32 -22.26 0.60
C VAL A 204 12.69 -23.60 -0.04
N LYS A 205 12.76 -23.61 -1.35
CA LYS A 205 13.28 -24.71 -2.15
C LYS A 205 14.41 -24.17 -3.01
N PHE A 206 15.50 -24.93 -3.12
CA PHE A 206 16.63 -24.59 -3.96
C PHE A 206 16.47 -25.27 -5.31
N GLU A 207 16.69 -24.54 -6.39
CA GLU A 207 16.71 -24.94 -7.79
C GLU A 207 15.36 -25.47 -8.33
N LYS A 208 14.59 -26.22 -7.54
CA LYS A 208 13.30 -26.82 -7.94
C LYS A 208 12.28 -26.69 -6.83
N TYR A 209 11.00 -26.61 -7.22
CA TYR A 209 9.87 -26.65 -6.30
C TYR A 209 9.68 -28.06 -5.74
#